data_78b272b990f07f3320400074784c4134
#
_entry.id   78b272b990f07f3320400074784c4134
#
_cell.length_a   1.000
_cell.length_b   1.000
_cell.length_c   1.000
_cell.angle_alpha   90.00
_cell.angle_beta   90.00
_cell.angle_gamma   90.00
#
_symmetry.space_group_name_H-M   'P 1'
#
loop_
_entity.id
_entity.type
_entity.pdbx_description
1 polymer ?
#
loop_
_entity_poly.entity_id
_entity_poly.type
_entity_poly.pdbx_seq_one_letter_code
_entity_poly.pdbx_strand_id
1 'polypeptide(L)'
;KAYKRLAMKYHPDRNSGDKAGAEKKFKEVRKAYDIISDPQKRSAYDQFGHAGVEQGGQGFGGGNPFGGAGGFGDIFGDIFGGGNSKPDNRGSDLRYDLEIDLKQAAESDTVKIRVPKNDTCGTCSGTGAKPGTSVKTCGNCRGTGQTTMQQGFFAVQRPCNQCNGTGEKIESPCGTCRGQGVVRNQKTLSVKIPAGVDTGNRIRLSGEGEAGLRGGPHGDLYVQIHIKDHPIFQREGNDLYCEVPIDFATSALGGSIEVPTLKGKLKVNVPSGTQTSKLFRLRGKGMPAMRHSGSGDLLCQVKVETPVNLNSKQKKLLKEFSSSCEAKHHPESDSFFGKMKSFFE
;
A
#
# COMPACT_ATOMS: atom_id res chain seq x y z
N LYS A 1 12.24 -20.45 33.87
CA LYS A 1 13.00 -21.68 33.48
C LYS A 1 12.06 -22.87 33.22
N ALA A 2 11.07 -23.17 34.11
CA ALA A 2 10.12 -24.27 33.97
C ALA A 2 9.31 -24.20 32.68
N TYR A 3 8.72 -23.05 32.36
CA TYR A 3 7.98 -22.83 31.10
C TYR A 3 8.78 -23.19 29.85
N LYS A 4 10.01 -22.67 29.71
CA LYS A 4 10.86 -22.97 28.51
C LYS A 4 11.12 -24.48 28.37
N ARG A 5 11.31 -25.20 29.50
CA ARG A 5 11.54 -26.64 29.46
C ARG A 5 10.31 -27.42 29.02
N LEU A 6 9.13 -27.06 29.56
CA LEU A 6 7.86 -27.70 29.21
C LEU A 6 7.39 -27.33 27.78
N ALA A 7 7.58 -26.10 27.36
CA ALA A 7 7.28 -25.65 26.01
C ALA A 7 8.13 -26.39 24.94
N MET A 8 9.42 -26.60 25.22
CA MET A 8 10.29 -27.39 24.35
C MET A 8 9.94 -28.89 24.37
N LYS A 9 9.49 -29.44 25.53
CA LYS A 9 9.10 -30.84 25.67
C LYS A 9 7.83 -31.17 24.90
N TYR A 10 6.84 -30.26 24.90
CA TYR A 10 5.54 -30.46 24.27
C TYR A 10 5.36 -29.67 22.97
N HIS A 11 6.47 -29.23 22.33
CA HIS A 11 6.37 -28.55 21.05
C HIS A 11 5.84 -29.50 19.96
N PRO A 12 4.81 -29.10 19.17
CA PRO A 12 4.20 -29.98 18.17
C PRO A 12 5.19 -30.48 17.11
N ASP A 13 6.22 -29.69 16.75
CA ASP A 13 7.23 -30.08 15.76
C ASP A 13 8.21 -31.14 16.30
N ARG A 14 8.32 -31.30 17.62
CA ARG A 14 9.18 -32.29 18.26
C ARG A 14 8.48 -33.60 18.62
N ASN A 15 7.15 -33.58 18.58
CA ASN A 15 6.30 -34.72 18.96
C ASN A 15 5.43 -35.16 17.77
N SER A 16 6.06 -35.50 16.66
CA SER A 16 5.35 -35.89 15.41
C SER A 16 4.52 -37.17 15.53
N GLY A 17 4.81 -38.04 16.54
CA GLY A 17 4.07 -39.26 16.79
C GLY A 17 2.76 -39.12 17.58
N ASP A 18 2.64 -38.06 18.44
CA ASP A 18 1.40 -37.74 19.18
C ASP A 18 1.21 -36.21 19.15
N LYS A 19 0.95 -35.70 17.98
CA LYS A 19 0.82 -34.26 17.74
C LYS A 19 -0.37 -33.65 18.50
N ALA A 20 -1.50 -34.37 18.57
CA ALA A 20 -2.70 -33.88 19.22
C ALA A 20 -2.55 -33.83 20.76
N GLY A 21 -1.94 -34.84 21.39
CA GLY A 21 -1.67 -34.84 22.81
C GLY A 21 -0.61 -33.82 23.20
N ALA A 22 0.43 -33.65 22.40
CA ALA A 22 1.46 -32.63 22.59
C ALA A 22 0.87 -31.21 22.50
N GLU A 23 0.03 -30.93 21.52
CA GLU A 23 -0.64 -29.64 21.35
C GLU A 23 -1.56 -29.28 22.51
N LYS A 24 -2.31 -30.24 23.03
CA LYS A 24 -3.16 -30.05 24.21
C LYS A 24 -2.34 -29.64 25.44
N LYS A 25 -1.28 -30.39 25.74
CA LYS A 25 -0.36 -30.09 26.84
C LYS A 25 0.40 -28.79 26.65
N PHE A 26 0.79 -28.45 25.44
CA PHE A 26 1.42 -27.19 25.11
C PHE A 26 0.50 -26.00 25.38
N LYS A 27 -0.80 -26.08 25.00
CA LYS A 27 -1.82 -25.08 25.31
C LYS A 27 -2.02 -24.90 26.81
N GLU A 28 -2.08 -25.98 27.58
CA GLU A 28 -2.19 -25.92 29.04
C GLU A 28 -0.99 -25.22 29.68
N VAL A 29 0.22 -25.57 29.26
CA VAL A 29 1.45 -24.96 29.77
C VAL A 29 1.53 -23.47 29.42
N ARG A 30 1.09 -23.09 28.23
CA ARG A 30 1.01 -21.70 27.80
C ARG A 30 -0.02 -20.92 28.61
N LYS A 31 -1.24 -21.48 28.80
CA LYS A 31 -2.32 -20.86 29.61
C LYS A 31 -1.84 -20.63 31.05
N ALA A 32 -1.18 -21.61 31.65
CA ALA A 32 -0.63 -21.47 33.02
C ALA A 32 0.46 -20.39 33.09
N TYR A 33 1.33 -20.31 32.09
CA TYR A 33 2.37 -19.28 32.04
C TYR A 33 1.79 -17.88 31.88
N ASP A 34 0.80 -17.70 31.00
CA ASP A 34 0.14 -16.42 30.73
C ASP A 34 -0.58 -15.87 31.98
N ILE A 35 -1.06 -16.75 32.87
CA ILE A 35 -1.67 -16.37 34.13
C ILE A 35 -0.60 -15.98 35.17
N ILE A 36 0.47 -16.77 35.31
CA ILE A 36 1.47 -16.58 36.36
C ILE A 36 2.50 -15.49 36.03
N SER A 37 2.72 -15.22 34.71
CA SER A 37 3.69 -14.21 34.27
C SER A 37 3.21 -12.77 34.44
N ASP A 38 1.91 -12.56 34.49
CA ASP A 38 1.29 -11.26 34.72
C ASP A 38 0.97 -11.07 36.19
N PRO A 39 1.53 -10.06 36.91
CA PRO A 39 1.29 -9.83 38.35
C PRO A 39 -0.21 -9.67 38.68
N GLN A 40 -1.01 -9.05 37.81
CA GLN A 40 -2.43 -8.83 38.07
C GLN A 40 -3.24 -10.11 37.94
N LYS A 41 -3.00 -10.89 36.85
CA LYS A 41 -3.65 -12.18 36.64
C LYS A 41 -3.25 -13.19 37.74
N ARG A 42 -2.00 -13.15 38.16
CA ARG A 42 -1.52 -13.96 39.24
C ARG A 42 -2.22 -13.61 40.55
N SER A 43 -2.36 -12.32 40.88
CA SER A 43 -3.08 -11.88 42.09
C SER A 43 -4.55 -12.30 42.05
N ALA A 44 -5.22 -12.20 40.92
CA ALA A 44 -6.59 -12.67 40.73
C ALA A 44 -6.69 -14.19 40.86
N TYR A 45 -5.72 -14.93 40.35
CA TYR A 45 -5.65 -16.38 40.48
C TYR A 45 -5.39 -16.82 41.94
N ASP A 46 -4.49 -16.13 42.65
CA ASP A 46 -4.15 -16.40 44.04
C ASP A 46 -5.35 -16.13 44.99
N GLN A 47 -6.24 -15.19 44.63
CA GLN A 47 -7.43 -14.85 45.45
C GLN A 47 -8.67 -15.69 45.10
N PHE A 48 -8.89 -15.97 43.80
CA PHE A 48 -10.15 -16.54 43.30
C PHE A 48 -9.97 -17.86 42.54
N GLY A 49 -8.75 -18.39 42.47
CA GLY A 49 -8.42 -19.63 41.79
C GLY A 49 -8.75 -19.58 40.27
N HIS A 50 -9.08 -20.73 39.69
CA HIS A 50 -9.47 -20.80 38.29
C HIS A 50 -10.70 -19.96 37.97
N ALA A 51 -11.65 -19.81 38.90
CA ALA A 51 -12.85 -18.99 38.69
C ALA A 51 -12.56 -17.51 38.45
N GLY A 52 -11.49 -16.95 39.05
CA GLY A 52 -11.09 -15.57 38.89
C GLY A 52 -10.45 -15.25 37.50
N VAL A 53 -10.00 -16.27 36.79
CA VAL A 53 -9.38 -16.14 35.47
C VAL A 53 -10.21 -16.76 34.34
N GLU A 54 -11.20 -17.61 34.63
CA GLU A 54 -12.10 -18.25 33.68
C GLU A 54 -13.44 -17.53 33.50
N GLN A 55 -13.88 -16.73 34.47
CA GLN A 55 -15.17 -16.04 34.44
C GLN A 55 -15.20 -14.84 33.45
N GLY A 56 -14.08 -14.47 32.84
CA GLY A 56 -14.02 -13.53 31.69
C GLY A 56 -14.45 -14.12 30.35
N GLY A 57 -14.90 -15.38 30.29
CA GLY A 57 -15.16 -16.10 29.02
C GLY A 57 -16.55 -16.66 28.81
N GLN A 58 -17.52 -16.51 29.74
CA GLN A 58 -18.88 -17.02 29.56
C GLN A 58 -19.93 -15.93 29.69
N GLY A 59 -20.22 -15.27 28.61
CA GLY A 59 -21.38 -14.40 28.50
C GLY A 59 -21.36 -13.54 27.25
N PHE A 60 -21.48 -14.11 26.07
CA PHE A 60 -22.33 -13.66 24.98
C PHE A 60 -22.10 -14.50 23.72
N GLY A 61 -23.18 -15.00 23.15
CA GLY A 61 -23.35 -15.99 22.13
C GLY A 61 -22.50 -15.94 20.86
N GLY A 62 -22.13 -17.15 20.43
CA GLY A 62 -22.11 -17.57 19.02
C GLY A 62 -21.21 -16.83 18.04
N GLY A 63 -19.92 -17.16 17.97
CA GLY A 63 -19.06 -16.73 16.89
C GLY A 63 -17.64 -17.29 17.02
N ASN A 64 -17.21 -18.02 16.02
CA ASN A 64 -15.97 -18.77 15.88
C ASN A 64 -14.70 -18.02 16.37
N PRO A 65 -13.92 -18.51 17.36
CA PRO A 65 -12.76 -17.79 17.88
C PRO A 65 -11.42 -18.22 17.25
N PHE A 66 -11.41 -18.63 15.98
CA PHE A 66 -10.18 -19.10 15.35
C PHE A 66 -9.88 -18.34 14.04
N GLY A 67 -9.26 -17.16 14.18
CA GLY A 67 -8.79 -16.40 13.03
C GLY A 67 -8.00 -15.15 13.42
N GLY A 68 -6.68 -15.23 13.57
CA GLY A 68 -5.83 -14.07 13.57
C GLY A 68 -5.07 -13.80 14.89
N ALA A 69 -3.78 -14.04 14.85
CA ALA A 69 -2.82 -13.63 15.89
C ALA A 69 -2.80 -12.11 16.02
N GLY A 70 -3.27 -11.55 17.16
CA GLY A 70 -3.06 -10.13 17.45
C GLY A 70 -4.08 -9.39 18.30
N GLY A 71 -5.13 -10.03 18.88
CA GLY A 71 -6.25 -9.27 19.42
C GLY A 71 -6.59 -9.41 20.92
N PHE A 72 -5.80 -10.08 21.72
CA PHE A 72 -6.15 -10.26 23.14
C PHE A 72 -5.74 -9.10 24.08
N GLY A 73 -4.87 -8.20 23.64
CA GLY A 73 -4.45 -7.03 24.41
C GLY A 73 -5.51 -5.92 24.48
N ASP A 74 -6.22 -5.70 23.39
CA ASP A 74 -7.15 -4.57 23.27
C ASP A 74 -8.48 -4.80 24.01
N ILE A 75 -8.99 -6.04 24.03
CA ILE A 75 -10.28 -6.35 24.72
C ILE A 75 -10.14 -6.29 26.23
N PHE A 76 -8.97 -6.63 26.78
CA PHE A 76 -8.71 -6.55 28.23
C PHE A 76 -8.42 -5.12 28.70
N GLY A 77 -7.85 -4.29 27.84
CA GLY A 77 -7.66 -2.86 28.08
C GLY A 77 -8.97 -2.09 28.28
N ASP A 78 -9.99 -2.42 27.52
CA ASP A 78 -11.29 -1.75 27.55
C ASP A 78 -12.18 -2.18 28.74
N ILE A 79 -12.05 -3.43 29.25
CA ILE A 79 -12.91 -3.94 30.32
C ILE A 79 -12.33 -3.69 31.72
N PHE A 80 -11.01 -3.69 31.88
CA PHE A 80 -10.33 -3.53 33.20
C PHE A 80 -9.54 -2.24 33.38
N GLY A 81 -9.17 -1.59 32.28
CA GLY A 81 -8.61 -0.26 32.30
C GLY A 81 -9.74 0.76 32.20
N GLY A 82 -10.44 1.02 33.28
CA GLY A 82 -11.36 2.17 33.42
C GLY A 82 -10.65 3.52 33.25
N GLY A 83 -9.83 3.63 32.23
CA GLY A 83 -9.21 4.83 31.72
C GLY A 83 -10.21 5.53 30.83
N ASN A 84 -10.70 6.66 31.29
CA ASN A 84 -11.44 7.69 30.58
C ASN A 84 -10.69 7.99 29.26
N SER A 85 -10.91 7.19 28.21
CA SER A 85 -10.39 7.45 26.87
C SER A 85 -11.00 8.80 26.46
N LYS A 86 -10.22 9.87 26.64
CA LYS A 86 -10.61 11.16 26.08
C LYS A 86 -10.87 10.91 24.60
N PRO A 87 -12.03 11.34 24.10
CA PRO A 87 -12.31 11.18 22.68
C PRO A 87 -11.11 11.71 21.88
N ASP A 88 -10.59 10.89 21.00
CA ASP A 88 -9.48 11.28 20.13
C ASP A 88 -9.98 12.40 19.22
N ASN A 89 -9.58 13.63 19.56
CA ASN A 89 -9.95 14.82 18.79
C ASN A 89 -9.07 15.01 17.56
N ARG A 90 -8.26 14.02 17.20
CA ARG A 90 -7.42 14.06 16.00
C ARG A 90 -8.30 14.06 14.74
N GLY A 91 -7.91 14.87 13.77
CA GLY A 91 -8.54 14.89 12.46
C GLY A 91 -8.31 13.59 11.69
N SER A 92 -9.22 13.28 10.80
CA SER A 92 -9.11 12.12 9.93
C SER A 92 -7.94 12.25 8.96
N ASP A 93 -7.33 11.12 8.67
CA ASP A 93 -6.31 11.04 7.62
C ASP A 93 -6.98 11.16 6.24
N LEU A 94 -6.29 11.81 5.31
CA LEU A 94 -6.76 11.97 3.93
C LEU A 94 -5.93 11.11 2.98
N ARG A 95 -6.57 10.68 1.90
CA ARG A 95 -5.92 10.01 0.77
C ARG A 95 -6.06 10.88 -0.48
N TYR A 96 -4.98 11.00 -1.23
CA TYR A 96 -4.93 11.67 -2.51
C TYR A 96 -4.23 10.77 -3.53
N ASP A 97 -4.91 10.44 -4.63
CA ASP A 97 -4.34 9.65 -5.71
C ASP A 97 -3.67 10.60 -6.71
N LEU A 98 -2.36 10.49 -6.87
CA LEU A 98 -1.53 11.32 -7.73
C LEU A 98 -1.07 10.53 -8.94
N GLU A 99 -1.51 10.93 -10.13
CA GLU A 99 -1.04 10.38 -11.39
C GLU A 99 0.21 11.12 -11.88
N ILE A 100 1.25 10.36 -12.21
CA ILE A 100 2.51 10.89 -12.75
C ILE A 100 2.92 10.12 -14.00
N ASP A 101 3.75 10.75 -14.82
CA ASP A 101 4.32 10.10 -15.99
C ASP A 101 5.57 9.27 -15.61
N LEU A 102 5.91 8.28 -16.45
CA LEU A 102 7.07 7.42 -16.23
C LEU A 102 8.38 8.21 -16.11
N LYS A 103 8.52 9.32 -16.84
CA LYS A 103 9.68 10.21 -16.78
C LYS A 103 9.79 10.90 -15.41
N GLN A 104 8.67 11.39 -14.87
CA GLN A 104 8.61 11.99 -13.52
C GLN A 104 8.96 10.95 -12.44
N ALA A 105 8.53 9.71 -12.62
CA ALA A 105 8.88 8.62 -11.72
C ALA A 105 10.37 8.24 -11.79
N ALA A 106 11.04 8.46 -12.93
CA ALA A 106 12.46 8.19 -13.10
C ALA A 106 13.35 9.33 -12.55
N GLU A 107 12.84 10.54 -12.55
CA GLU A 107 13.56 11.73 -12.07
C GLU A 107 12.89 12.20 -10.76
N SER A 108 13.69 12.63 -9.78
CA SER A 108 13.10 13.26 -8.58
C SER A 108 12.41 14.55 -8.98
N ASP A 109 11.10 14.63 -8.78
CA ASP A 109 10.29 15.79 -9.16
C ASP A 109 9.49 16.32 -7.96
N THR A 110 9.04 17.58 -8.05
CA THR A 110 8.19 18.21 -7.04
C THR A 110 6.89 18.66 -7.67
N VAL A 111 5.82 17.94 -7.36
CA VAL A 111 4.49 18.19 -7.91
C VAL A 111 3.66 18.98 -6.91
N LYS A 112 2.95 20.02 -7.40
CA LYS A 112 1.98 20.78 -6.60
C LYS A 112 0.60 20.14 -6.74
N ILE A 113 0.03 19.73 -5.60
CA ILE A 113 -1.32 19.19 -5.53
C ILE A 113 -2.26 20.15 -4.80
N ARG A 114 -3.53 20.15 -5.15
CA ARG A 114 -4.59 20.92 -4.46
C ARG A 114 -5.50 19.93 -3.75
N VAL A 115 -5.53 20.04 -2.42
CA VAL A 115 -6.30 19.13 -1.58
C VAL A 115 -7.42 19.92 -0.91
N PRO A 116 -8.69 19.58 -1.17
CA PRO A 116 -9.80 20.13 -0.39
C PRO A 116 -9.81 19.44 0.98
N LYS A 117 -9.72 20.22 2.04
CA LYS A 117 -9.77 19.72 3.41
C LYS A 117 -10.46 20.68 4.35
N ASN A 118 -10.91 20.18 5.50
CA ASN A 118 -11.32 21.03 6.59
C ASN A 118 -10.09 21.46 7.37
N ASP A 119 -9.83 22.74 7.41
CA ASP A 119 -8.77 23.37 8.17
C ASP A 119 -9.32 24.00 9.46
N THR A 120 -8.45 24.19 10.44
CA THR A 120 -8.80 24.89 11.68
C THR A 120 -9.29 26.30 11.36
N CYS A 121 -10.42 26.67 11.90
CA CYS A 121 -10.96 28.01 11.70
C CYS A 121 -10.01 29.08 12.28
N GLY A 122 -9.42 29.90 11.43
CA GLY A 122 -8.50 30.96 11.85
C GLY A 122 -9.08 32.01 12.76
N THR A 123 -10.42 32.24 12.70
CA THR A 123 -11.11 33.24 13.52
C THR A 123 -11.25 32.81 14.99
N CYS A 124 -11.50 31.51 15.24
CA CYS A 124 -11.69 31.00 16.60
C CYS A 124 -10.63 29.99 17.02
N SER A 125 -9.62 29.77 16.21
CA SER A 125 -8.52 28.81 16.49
C SER A 125 -9.01 27.41 16.88
N GLY A 126 -10.08 26.96 16.21
CA GLY A 126 -10.67 25.63 16.43
C GLY A 126 -11.71 25.54 17.55
N THR A 127 -11.87 26.53 18.40
CA THR A 127 -12.78 26.45 19.57
C THR A 127 -14.27 26.43 19.17
N GLY A 128 -14.61 26.93 18.01
CA GLY A 128 -16.01 27.13 17.59
C GLY A 128 -16.72 28.30 18.25
N ALA A 129 -16.15 28.90 19.28
CA ALA A 129 -16.74 30.05 20.00
C ALA A 129 -16.33 31.39 19.34
N LYS A 130 -17.16 32.39 19.48
CA LYS A 130 -16.86 33.74 19.04
C LYS A 130 -15.60 34.25 19.77
N PRO A 131 -14.67 34.93 19.09
CA PRO A 131 -13.50 35.54 19.74
C PRO A 131 -13.91 36.39 20.95
N GLY A 132 -13.20 36.24 22.08
CA GLY A 132 -13.53 36.91 23.33
C GLY A 132 -14.60 36.20 24.20
N THR A 133 -15.14 35.06 23.72
CA THR A 133 -16.06 34.22 24.52
C THR A 133 -15.41 32.84 24.77
N SER A 134 -15.72 32.29 25.94
CA SER A 134 -15.20 30.95 26.33
C SER A 134 -16.25 29.88 26.08
N VAL A 135 -15.76 28.66 25.80
CA VAL A 135 -16.58 27.47 25.79
C VAL A 135 -16.85 27.04 27.24
N LYS A 136 -18.11 26.77 27.57
CA LYS A 136 -18.52 26.35 28.92
C LYS A 136 -18.69 24.86 28.99
N THR A 137 -18.29 24.27 30.11
CA THR A 137 -18.54 22.85 30.39
C THR A 137 -20.05 22.59 30.44
N CYS A 138 -20.53 21.55 29.79
CA CYS A 138 -21.93 21.17 29.81
C CYS A 138 -22.38 20.79 31.21
N GLY A 139 -23.31 21.53 31.81
CA GLY A 139 -23.81 21.31 33.17
C GLY A 139 -24.53 19.95 33.34
N ASN A 140 -25.14 19.42 32.29
CA ASN A 140 -25.89 18.17 32.32
C ASN A 140 -24.99 16.92 32.44
N CYS A 141 -23.90 16.87 31.67
CA CYS A 141 -22.95 15.75 31.69
C CYS A 141 -21.63 16.09 32.41
N ARG A 142 -21.48 17.28 32.94
CA ARG A 142 -20.27 17.76 33.63
C ARG A 142 -18.98 17.54 32.83
N GLY A 143 -19.07 17.70 31.51
CA GLY A 143 -17.92 17.55 30.61
C GLY A 143 -17.70 16.15 30.03
N THR A 144 -18.42 15.14 30.51
CA THR A 144 -18.22 13.74 30.05
C THR A 144 -18.76 13.48 28.65
N GLY A 145 -19.66 14.35 28.13
CA GLY A 145 -20.35 14.13 26.87
C GLY A 145 -21.43 13.07 26.89
N GLN A 146 -21.52 12.29 27.97
CA GLN A 146 -22.43 11.16 28.10
C GLN A 146 -23.31 11.30 29.36
N THR A 147 -24.50 10.76 29.30
CA THR A 147 -25.41 10.64 30.45
C THR A 147 -25.77 9.17 30.63
N THR A 148 -25.70 8.72 31.88
CA THR A 148 -26.06 7.35 32.24
C THR A 148 -27.53 7.30 32.63
N MET A 149 -28.33 6.50 31.96
CA MET A 149 -29.70 6.18 32.35
C MET A 149 -29.72 4.77 32.95
N GLN A 150 -30.22 4.66 34.18
CA GLN A 150 -30.49 3.36 34.80
C GLN A 150 -31.83 2.85 34.29
N GLN A 151 -31.83 1.67 33.71
CA GLN A 151 -33.03 0.95 33.29
C GLN A 151 -33.01 -0.42 33.99
N GLY A 152 -33.61 -0.50 35.18
CA GLY A 152 -33.49 -1.66 36.05
C GLY A 152 -32.09 -1.88 36.58
N PHE A 153 -31.52 -3.07 36.38
CA PHE A 153 -30.17 -3.42 36.81
C PHE A 153 -29.06 -3.01 35.79
N PHE A 154 -29.45 -2.43 34.65
CA PHE A 154 -28.48 -2.06 33.60
C PHE A 154 -28.33 -0.54 33.52
N ALA A 155 -27.07 -0.08 33.49
CA ALA A 155 -26.72 1.31 33.25
C ALA A 155 -26.37 1.48 31.76
N VAL A 156 -27.20 2.21 31.01
CA VAL A 156 -26.98 2.50 29.58
C VAL A 156 -26.43 3.91 29.45
N GLN A 157 -25.25 4.03 28.85
CA GLN A 157 -24.65 5.33 28.49
C GLN A 157 -25.23 5.82 27.18
N ARG A 158 -25.68 7.09 27.17
CA ARG A 158 -26.17 7.77 25.95
C ARG A 158 -25.46 9.11 25.77
N PRO A 159 -25.26 9.56 24.51
CA PRO A 159 -24.78 10.91 24.28
C PRO A 159 -25.67 11.94 24.98
N CYS A 160 -25.06 12.93 25.60
CA CYS A 160 -25.77 13.99 26.31
C CYS A 160 -26.58 14.84 25.34
N ASN A 161 -27.88 14.93 25.49
CA ASN A 161 -28.78 15.66 24.62
C ASN A 161 -28.54 17.18 24.59
N GLN A 162 -27.91 17.77 25.65
CA GLN A 162 -27.63 19.22 25.68
C GLN A 162 -26.37 19.60 24.91
N CYS A 163 -25.38 18.73 24.86
CA CYS A 163 -24.12 19.00 24.19
C CYS A 163 -23.87 18.06 22.98
N ASN A 164 -24.83 17.20 22.68
CA ASN A 164 -24.71 16.20 21.58
C ASN A 164 -23.43 15.37 21.64
N GLY A 165 -23.05 14.93 22.83
CA GLY A 165 -21.85 14.13 23.06
C GLY A 165 -20.56 14.93 23.22
N THR A 166 -20.59 16.25 23.07
CA THR A 166 -19.39 17.08 23.04
C THR A 166 -18.80 17.39 24.43
N GLY A 167 -19.58 17.28 25.49
CA GLY A 167 -19.18 17.66 26.86
C GLY A 167 -19.15 19.16 27.11
N GLU A 168 -19.30 19.98 26.08
CA GLU A 168 -19.16 21.44 26.11
C GLU A 168 -20.34 22.16 25.46
N LYS A 169 -20.62 23.40 25.87
CA LYS A 169 -21.65 24.22 25.31
C LYS A 169 -21.07 25.54 24.82
N ILE A 170 -21.32 25.88 23.56
CA ILE A 170 -20.97 27.19 22.96
C ILE A 170 -22.19 28.09 23.02
N GLU A 171 -22.14 29.14 23.84
CA GLU A 171 -23.25 30.11 23.95
C GLU A 171 -23.26 31.10 22.77
N SER A 172 -22.07 31.48 22.34
CA SER A 172 -21.91 32.42 21.21
C SER A 172 -21.06 31.75 20.13
N PRO A 173 -21.66 31.17 19.08
CA PRO A 173 -20.91 30.50 18.02
C PRO A 173 -20.09 31.47 17.18
N CYS A 174 -18.93 31.03 16.71
CA CYS A 174 -18.11 31.79 15.79
C CYS A 174 -18.85 32.02 14.45
N GLY A 175 -18.89 33.25 14.00
CA GLY A 175 -19.61 33.63 12.76
C GLY A 175 -19.03 32.96 11.51
N THR A 176 -17.72 32.66 11.48
CA THR A 176 -17.04 32.07 10.32
C THR A 176 -17.31 30.56 10.20
N CYS A 177 -17.18 29.81 11.28
CA CYS A 177 -17.35 28.34 11.25
C CYS A 177 -18.72 27.90 11.82
N ARG A 178 -19.55 28.79 12.30
CA ARG A 178 -20.88 28.52 12.87
C ARG A 178 -20.86 27.51 14.01
N GLY A 179 -19.81 27.54 14.82
CA GLY A 179 -19.64 26.65 15.96
C GLY A 179 -18.89 25.34 15.68
N GLN A 180 -18.55 25.05 14.43
CA GLN A 180 -17.87 23.81 14.06
C GLN A 180 -16.37 23.79 14.42
N GLY A 181 -15.73 24.95 14.55
CA GLY A 181 -14.29 25.07 14.80
C GLY A 181 -13.42 24.84 13.56
N VAL A 182 -13.99 24.33 12.46
CA VAL A 182 -13.30 24.03 11.20
C VAL A 182 -13.98 24.72 10.02
N VAL A 183 -13.21 25.00 8.98
CA VAL A 183 -13.70 25.60 7.72
C VAL A 183 -13.14 24.82 6.54
N ARG A 184 -13.97 24.58 5.53
CA ARG A 184 -13.54 23.91 4.30
C ARG A 184 -12.66 24.84 3.48
N ASN A 185 -11.45 24.40 3.17
CA ASN A 185 -10.45 25.16 2.43
C ASN A 185 -9.79 24.29 1.37
N GLN A 186 -9.19 24.92 0.35
CA GLN A 186 -8.32 24.25 -0.62
C GLN A 186 -6.87 24.62 -0.32
N LYS A 187 -6.06 23.65 0.08
CA LYS A 187 -4.64 23.88 0.36
C LYS A 187 -3.79 23.34 -0.80
N THR A 188 -2.87 24.18 -1.29
CA THR A 188 -1.88 23.75 -2.27
C THR A 188 -0.64 23.25 -1.53
N LEU A 189 -0.25 22.01 -1.79
CA LEU A 189 0.89 21.36 -1.16
C LEU A 189 1.92 20.97 -2.22
N SER A 190 3.19 21.08 -1.88
CA SER A 190 4.31 20.63 -2.72
C SER A 190 4.73 19.24 -2.25
N VAL A 191 4.60 18.25 -3.11
CA VAL A 191 4.95 16.85 -2.84
C VAL A 191 6.24 16.51 -3.58
N LYS A 192 7.28 16.19 -2.85
CA LYS A 192 8.53 15.71 -3.43
C LYS A 192 8.41 14.21 -3.73
N ILE A 193 8.49 13.87 -4.99
CA ILE A 193 8.47 12.50 -5.49
C ILE A 193 9.92 12.02 -5.61
N PRO A 194 10.35 10.99 -4.87
CA PRO A 194 11.67 10.43 -5.03
C PRO A 194 11.80 9.67 -6.35
N ALA A 195 13.00 9.65 -6.94
CA ALA A 195 13.29 8.87 -8.13
C ALA A 195 13.10 7.37 -7.85
N GLY A 196 12.57 6.64 -8.84
CA GLY A 196 12.35 5.20 -8.73
C GLY A 196 11.04 4.78 -8.09
N VAL A 197 10.16 5.73 -7.72
CA VAL A 197 8.82 5.39 -7.21
C VAL A 197 8.07 4.45 -8.14
N ASP A 198 7.18 3.63 -7.56
CA ASP A 198 6.34 2.73 -8.31
C ASP A 198 4.85 2.96 -8.00
N THR A 199 3.99 2.46 -8.88
CA THR A 199 2.54 2.46 -8.64
C THR A 199 2.22 1.77 -7.33
N GLY A 200 1.37 2.41 -6.52
CA GLY A 200 1.01 1.93 -5.18
C GLY A 200 1.93 2.45 -4.06
N ASN A 201 3.05 3.11 -4.37
CA ASN A 201 3.85 3.76 -3.33
C ASN A 201 3.06 4.90 -2.69
N ARG A 202 3.28 5.10 -1.39
CA ARG A 202 2.59 6.13 -0.60
C ARG A 202 3.59 7.10 0.00
N ILE A 203 3.32 8.38 -0.15
CA ILE A 203 4.07 9.47 0.48
C ILE A 203 3.19 10.05 1.58
N ARG A 204 3.68 10.04 2.83
CA ARG A 204 2.97 10.61 3.97
C ARG A 204 3.41 12.05 4.18
N LEU A 205 2.44 12.95 4.22
CA LEU A 205 2.61 14.34 4.62
C LEU A 205 1.96 14.51 5.99
N SER A 206 2.79 14.57 7.03
CA SER A 206 2.32 14.64 8.41
C SER A 206 1.61 15.97 8.69
N GLY A 207 0.44 15.89 9.37
CA GLY A 207 -0.37 17.05 9.73
C GLY A 207 -1.09 17.72 8.57
N GLU A 208 -1.12 17.12 7.38
CA GLU A 208 -1.81 17.67 6.20
C GLU A 208 -3.16 17.00 5.92
N GLY A 209 -3.66 16.18 6.85
CA GLY A 209 -5.03 15.64 6.86
C GLY A 209 -6.07 16.65 7.31
N GLU A 210 -7.26 16.17 7.67
CA GLU A 210 -8.34 16.97 8.23
C GLU A 210 -7.93 17.61 9.56
N ALA A 211 -8.46 18.79 9.86
CA ALA A 211 -8.30 19.38 11.17
C ALA A 211 -9.02 18.57 12.24
N GLY A 212 -8.36 18.43 13.39
CA GLY A 212 -8.98 17.83 14.56
C GLY A 212 -10.10 18.71 15.14
N LEU A 213 -11.05 18.07 15.77
CA LEU A 213 -12.14 18.79 16.43
C LEU A 213 -11.62 19.58 17.62
N ARG A 214 -12.14 20.80 17.83
CA ARG A 214 -11.83 21.65 18.97
C ARG A 214 -10.34 21.94 19.18
N GLY A 215 -9.63 22.20 18.08
CA GLY A 215 -8.19 22.46 18.14
C GLY A 215 -7.34 21.20 18.36
N GLY A 216 -7.92 20.02 18.18
CA GLY A 216 -7.18 18.76 18.15
C GLY A 216 -6.15 18.73 17.01
N PRO A 217 -5.17 17.83 17.09
CA PRO A 217 -4.14 17.71 16.05
C PRO A 217 -4.74 17.28 14.71
N HIS A 218 -4.15 17.77 13.64
CA HIS A 218 -4.52 17.36 12.28
C HIS A 218 -4.20 15.87 12.04
N GLY A 219 -4.96 15.23 11.17
CA GLY A 219 -4.59 13.96 10.56
C GLY A 219 -3.44 14.11 9.59
N ASP A 220 -3.10 13.04 8.90
CA ASP A 220 -2.05 13.01 7.88
C ASP A 220 -2.66 12.91 6.48
N LEU A 221 -1.91 13.33 5.47
CA LEU A 221 -2.27 13.12 4.07
C LEU A 221 -1.38 12.03 3.48
N TYR A 222 -2.00 11.00 2.94
CA TYR A 222 -1.33 9.93 2.19
C TYR A 222 -1.52 10.15 0.70
N VAL A 223 -0.44 10.51 0.02
CA VAL A 223 -0.42 10.64 -1.44
C VAL A 223 -0.02 9.29 -2.02
N GLN A 224 -0.96 8.64 -2.71
CA GLN A 224 -0.74 7.37 -3.41
C GLN A 224 -0.35 7.66 -4.86
N ILE A 225 0.77 7.10 -5.28
CA ILE A 225 1.32 7.29 -6.62
C ILE A 225 0.69 6.29 -7.59
N HIS A 226 0.28 6.78 -8.76
CA HIS A 226 -0.12 5.99 -9.92
C HIS A 226 0.69 6.46 -11.13
N ILE A 227 1.44 5.55 -11.74
CA ILE A 227 2.22 5.83 -12.95
C ILE A 227 1.33 5.49 -14.15
N LYS A 228 1.18 6.46 -15.05
CA LYS A 228 0.44 6.26 -16.31
C LYS A 228 1.17 5.28 -17.21
N ASP A 229 0.38 4.51 -17.97
CA ASP A 229 0.95 3.64 -19.00
C ASP A 229 1.70 4.47 -20.03
N HIS A 230 2.90 4.01 -20.39
CA HIS A 230 3.72 4.70 -21.37
C HIS A 230 3.58 4.01 -22.74
N PRO A 231 3.43 4.77 -23.86
CA PRO A 231 3.15 4.19 -25.18
C PRO A 231 4.28 3.31 -25.73
N ILE A 232 5.50 3.48 -25.22
CA ILE A 232 6.69 2.77 -25.72
C ILE A 232 7.26 1.82 -24.67
N PHE A 233 7.25 2.20 -23.40
CA PHE A 233 7.92 1.45 -22.34
C PHE A 233 6.92 0.72 -21.45
N GLN A 234 7.20 -0.54 -21.17
CA GLN A 234 6.58 -1.32 -20.11
C GLN A 234 7.59 -1.46 -18.98
N ARG A 235 7.14 -1.29 -17.74
CA ARG A 235 8.00 -1.36 -16.57
C ARG A 235 7.78 -2.67 -15.81
N GLU A 236 8.87 -3.36 -15.49
CA GLU A 236 8.88 -4.49 -14.55
C GLU A 236 9.93 -4.23 -13.47
N GLY A 237 9.49 -3.88 -12.27
CA GLY A 237 10.38 -3.49 -11.19
C GLY A 237 11.25 -2.28 -11.57
N ASN A 238 12.56 -2.47 -11.70
CA ASN A 238 13.48 -1.42 -12.15
C ASN A 238 13.84 -1.53 -13.64
N ASP A 239 13.47 -2.61 -14.30
CA ASP A 239 13.75 -2.78 -15.72
C ASP A 239 12.63 -2.20 -16.58
N LEU A 240 13.02 -1.75 -17.77
CA LEU A 240 12.11 -1.25 -18.78
C LEU A 240 12.17 -2.14 -20.01
N TYR A 241 11.03 -2.39 -20.61
CA TYR A 241 10.87 -3.14 -21.85
C TYR A 241 10.33 -2.23 -22.93
N CYS A 242 10.87 -2.35 -24.14
CA CYS A 242 10.32 -1.71 -25.32
C CYS A 242 10.45 -2.61 -26.54
N GLU A 243 9.45 -2.56 -27.41
CA GLU A 243 9.50 -3.19 -28.74
C GLU A 243 10.05 -2.17 -29.73
N VAL A 244 11.08 -2.57 -30.49
CA VAL A 244 11.75 -1.72 -31.45
C VAL A 244 11.58 -2.32 -32.84
N PRO A 245 10.78 -1.68 -33.72
CA PRO A 245 10.66 -2.13 -35.10
C PRO A 245 11.96 -1.85 -35.87
N ILE A 246 12.45 -2.83 -36.59
CA ILE A 246 13.59 -2.69 -37.52
C ILE A 246 13.20 -3.19 -38.90
N ASP A 247 13.74 -2.58 -39.90
CA ASP A 247 13.49 -3.03 -41.31
C ASP A 247 14.21 -4.34 -41.59
N PHE A 248 13.67 -5.08 -42.55
CA PHE A 248 14.18 -6.37 -42.99
C PHE A 248 15.65 -6.30 -43.44
N ALA A 249 16.05 -5.24 -44.16
CA ALA A 249 17.41 -5.10 -44.65
C ALA A 249 18.42 -4.92 -43.50
N THR A 250 18.08 -4.07 -42.55
CA THR A 250 18.91 -3.88 -41.30
C THR A 250 18.99 -5.18 -40.51
N SER A 251 17.90 -5.93 -40.44
CA SER A 251 17.86 -7.23 -39.78
C SER A 251 18.82 -8.25 -40.41
N ALA A 252 18.80 -8.31 -41.76
CA ALA A 252 19.60 -9.28 -42.52
C ALA A 252 21.09 -8.88 -42.61
N LEU A 253 21.38 -7.62 -42.92
CA LEU A 253 22.74 -7.13 -43.21
C LEU A 253 23.48 -6.67 -41.94
N GLY A 254 22.75 -6.37 -40.88
CA GLY A 254 23.25 -5.65 -39.76
C GLY A 254 23.21 -4.14 -39.96
N GLY A 255 23.45 -3.39 -38.93
CA GLY A 255 23.41 -1.94 -38.97
C GLY A 255 23.38 -1.29 -37.58
N SER A 256 22.88 -0.09 -37.52
CA SER A 256 22.67 0.59 -36.23
C SER A 256 21.31 1.25 -36.20
N ILE A 257 20.63 1.14 -35.09
CA ILE A 257 19.32 1.74 -34.82
C ILE A 257 19.38 2.72 -33.67
N GLU A 258 18.49 3.70 -33.67
CA GLU A 258 18.31 4.60 -32.55
C GLU A 258 17.16 4.07 -31.66
N VAL A 259 17.46 3.82 -30.40
CA VAL A 259 16.48 3.35 -29.42
C VAL A 259 16.20 4.47 -28.43
N PRO A 260 14.92 4.77 -28.13
CA PRO A 260 14.57 5.74 -27.12
C PRO A 260 14.97 5.25 -25.71
N THR A 261 15.39 6.17 -24.86
CA THR A 261 15.63 5.94 -23.43
C THR A 261 14.93 7.04 -22.64
N LEU A 262 14.82 6.90 -21.34
CA LEU A 262 14.25 7.95 -20.47
C LEU A 262 14.98 9.29 -20.58
N LYS A 263 16.28 9.28 -20.94
CA LYS A 263 17.13 10.48 -21.01
C LYS A 263 17.51 10.89 -22.43
N GLY A 264 16.82 10.35 -23.45
CA GLY A 264 17.10 10.67 -24.85
C GLY A 264 17.22 9.43 -25.71
N LYS A 265 18.04 9.46 -26.76
CA LYS A 265 18.23 8.36 -27.71
C LYS A 265 19.59 7.71 -27.53
N LEU A 266 19.68 6.41 -27.78
CA LEU A 266 20.92 5.66 -27.78
C LEU A 266 21.06 4.88 -29.08
N LYS A 267 22.25 4.88 -29.65
CA LYS A 267 22.57 4.10 -30.85
C LYS A 267 22.96 2.68 -30.44
N VAL A 268 22.28 1.70 -31.04
CA VAL A 268 22.49 0.27 -30.76
C VAL A 268 22.90 -0.42 -32.06
N ASN A 269 23.98 -1.19 -32.02
CA ASN A 269 24.42 -1.97 -33.16
C ASN A 269 23.61 -3.27 -33.24
N VAL A 270 23.05 -3.52 -34.41
CA VAL A 270 22.29 -4.72 -34.76
C VAL A 270 23.20 -5.64 -35.55
N PRO A 271 23.55 -6.83 -35.05
CA PRO A 271 24.31 -7.82 -35.82
C PRO A 271 23.53 -8.30 -37.04
N SER A 272 24.25 -8.72 -38.08
CA SER A 272 23.61 -9.35 -39.25
C SER A 272 22.91 -10.66 -38.84
N GLY A 273 21.78 -10.96 -39.51
CA GLY A 273 20.97 -12.15 -39.23
C GLY A 273 20.16 -12.05 -37.93
N THR A 274 19.92 -10.84 -37.40
CA THR A 274 19.11 -10.63 -36.21
C THR A 274 17.65 -11.00 -36.48
N GLN A 275 17.12 -11.93 -35.68
CA GLN A 275 15.74 -12.40 -35.78
C GLN A 275 14.77 -11.58 -34.94
N THR A 276 13.48 -11.66 -35.29
CA THR A 276 12.40 -11.13 -34.44
C THR A 276 12.47 -11.71 -33.05
N SER A 277 12.08 -10.94 -32.03
CA SER A 277 12.15 -11.27 -30.59
C SER A 277 13.56 -11.34 -30.01
N LYS A 278 14.59 -11.01 -30.77
CA LYS A 278 15.93 -10.83 -30.22
C LYS A 278 15.94 -9.69 -29.19
N LEU A 279 16.49 -9.97 -28.02
CA LEU A 279 16.55 -9.02 -26.90
C LEU A 279 17.93 -8.36 -26.82
N PHE A 280 17.96 -7.03 -26.86
CA PHE A 280 19.14 -6.24 -26.59
C PHE A 280 19.03 -5.61 -25.19
N ARG A 281 20.00 -5.88 -24.34
CA ARG A 281 20.06 -5.39 -22.96
C ARG A 281 20.96 -4.14 -22.87
N LEU A 282 20.37 -3.00 -22.54
CA LEU A 282 21.07 -1.74 -22.36
C LEU A 282 21.22 -1.50 -20.85
N ARG A 283 22.39 -1.83 -20.32
CA ARG A 283 22.66 -1.80 -18.89
C ARG A 283 22.54 -0.40 -18.30
N GLY A 284 21.86 -0.30 -17.14
CA GLY A 284 21.69 0.94 -16.40
C GLY A 284 20.82 2.00 -17.11
N LYS A 285 20.00 1.60 -18.10
CA LYS A 285 19.09 2.49 -18.84
C LYS A 285 17.63 2.32 -18.46
N GLY A 286 17.34 1.50 -17.45
CA GLY A 286 16.02 1.34 -16.83
C GLY A 286 15.71 2.41 -15.78
N MET A 287 14.77 2.09 -14.89
CA MET A 287 14.37 2.95 -13.77
C MET A 287 15.43 2.98 -12.67
N PRO A 288 15.63 4.11 -12.01
CA PRO A 288 16.50 4.17 -10.85
C PRO A 288 15.91 3.37 -9.71
N ALA A 289 16.77 2.79 -8.87
CA ALA A 289 16.34 2.08 -7.67
C ALA A 289 16.05 3.07 -6.54
N MET A 290 14.89 2.97 -5.89
CA MET A 290 14.47 3.89 -4.83
C MET A 290 15.31 3.75 -3.54
N ARG A 291 15.85 2.54 -3.25
CA ARG A 291 16.56 2.22 -1.99
C ARG A 291 18.05 1.95 -2.14
N HIS A 292 18.55 1.82 -3.36
CA HIS A 292 19.93 1.46 -3.65
C HIS A 292 20.51 2.40 -4.70
N SER A 293 21.82 2.54 -4.72
CA SER A 293 22.49 3.20 -5.83
C SER A 293 22.45 2.29 -7.07
N GLY A 294 21.96 2.79 -8.19
CA GLY A 294 21.91 2.10 -9.47
C GLY A 294 20.58 2.26 -10.18
N SER A 295 20.55 1.79 -11.40
CA SER A 295 19.34 1.73 -12.25
C SER A 295 19.22 0.34 -12.81
N GLY A 296 17.99 -0.08 -13.07
CA GLY A 296 17.70 -1.28 -13.85
C GLY A 296 18.17 -1.13 -15.29
N ASP A 297 17.82 -2.08 -16.12
CA ASP A 297 18.22 -2.14 -17.51
C ASP A 297 17.05 -1.81 -18.44
N LEU A 298 17.37 -1.37 -19.66
CA LEU A 298 16.39 -1.28 -20.72
C LEU A 298 16.56 -2.48 -21.65
N LEU A 299 15.50 -3.25 -21.78
CA LEU A 299 15.40 -4.46 -22.58
C LEU A 299 14.63 -4.14 -23.86
N CYS A 300 15.36 -4.07 -24.99
CA CYS A 300 14.80 -3.75 -26.29
C CYS A 300 14.55 -5.03 -27.07
N GLN A 301 13.30 -5.39 -27.26
CA GLN A 301 12.92 -6.52 -28.08
C GLN A 301 12.76 -6.08 -29.55
N VAL A 302 13.50 -6.72 -30.43
CA VAL A 302 13.43 -6.43 -31.85
C VAL A 302 12.20 -7.07 -32.47
N LYS A 303 11.52 -6.29 -33.29
CA LYS A 303 10.46 -6.76 -34.19
C LYS A 303 10.84 -6.44 -35.64
N VAL A 304 11.11 -7.48 -36.41
CA VAL A 304 11.41 -7.29 -37.80
C VAL A 304 10.13 -6.95 -38.58
N GLU A 305 10.11 -5.78 -39.18
CA GLU A 305 8.98 -5.30 -39.99
C GLU A 305 9.12 -5.75 -41.43
N THR A 306 8.11 -6.47 -41.90
CA THR A 306 8.02 -6.85 -43.32
C THR A 306 7.52 -5.66 -44.14
N PRO A 307 8.24 -5.23 -45.17
CA PRO A 307 7.83 -4.08 -45.97
C PRO A 307 6.53 -4.33 -46.73
N VAL A 308 5.62 -3.35 -46.68
CA VAL A 308 4.32 -3.36 -47.35
C VAL A 308 4.28 -2.32 -48.48
N ASN A 309 3.27 -2.37 -49.33
CA ASN A 309 3.04 -1.41 -50.43
C ASN A 309 4.23 -1.28 -51.44
N LEU A 310 4.87 -2.41 -51.72
CA LEU A 310 6.03 -2.47 -52.60
C LEU A 310 5.72 -2.06 -54.03
N ASN A 311 6.58 -1.25 -54.62
CA ASN A 311 6.55 -0.93 -56.06
C ASN A 311 7.10 -2.08 -56.92
N SER A 312 6.96 -1.98 -58.25
CA SER A 312 7.35 -3.04 -59.21
C SER A 312 8.85 -3.36 -59.13
N LYS A 313 9.71 -2.36 -58.92
CA LYS A 313 11.17 -2.53 -58.80
C LYS A 313 11.54 -3.29 -57.54
N GLN A 314 10.95 -2.92 -56.42
CA GLN A 314 11.17 -3.58 -55.15
C GLN A 314 10.69 -5.03 -55.16
N LYS A 315 9.51 -5.30 -55.76
CA LYS A 315 9.02 -6.69 -55.93
C LYS A 315 9.99 -7.54 -56.79
N LYS A 316 10.58 -6.94 -57.84
CA LYS A 316 11.57 -7.64 -58.68
C LYS A 316 12.83 -7.99 -57.89
N LEU A 317 13.39 -7.03 -57.14
CA LEU A 317 14.56 -7.25 -56.30
C LEU A 317 14.34 -8.34 -55.24
N LEU A 318 13.17 -8.33 -54.58
CA LEU A 318 12.85 -9.37 -53.60
C LEU A 318 12.68 -10.76 -54.22
N LYS A 319 12.13 -10.85 -55.45
CA LYS A 319 12.07 -12.13 -56.18
C LYS A 319 13.47 -12.64 -56.54
N GLU A 320 14.32 -11.75 -57.04
CA GLU A 320 15.73 -12.09 -57.37
C GLU A 320 16.49 -12.54 -56.10
N PHE A 321 16.34 -11.82 -54.99
CA PHE A 321 16.88 -12.25 -53.72
C PHE A 321 16.37 -13.62 -53.30
N SER A 322 15.05 -13.83 -53.30
CA SER A 322 14.43 -15.12 -52.93
C SER A 322 14.94 -16.28 -53.78
N SER A 323 15.13 -16.08 -55.08
CA SER A 323 15.63 -17.11 -55.98
C SER A 323 17.12 -17.43 -55.78
N SER A 324 17.90 -16.51 -55.21
CA SER A 324 19.30 -16.70 -54.86
C SER A 324 19.53 -17.37 -53.49
N CYS A 325 18.47 -17.50 -52.71
CA CYS A 325 18.56 -18.12 -51.37
C CYS A 325 18.58 -19.64 -51.46
N GLU A 326 19.44 -20.26 -50.70
CA GLU A 326 19.55 -21.70 -50.49
C GLU A 326 19.03 -22.10 -49.08
N ALA A 327 18.83 -23.40 -48.83
CA ALA A 327 18.38 -23.92 -47.51
C ALA A 327 19.21 -23.41 -46.35
N LYS A 328 20.53 -23.25 -46.52
CA LYS A 328 21.42 -22.68 -45.47
C LYS A 328 21.09 -21.25 -45.04
N HIS A 329 20.37 -20.50 -45.85
CA HIS A 329 19.97 -19.12 -45.53
C HIS A 329 18.67 -19.06 -44.70
N HIS A 330 17.93 -20.18 -44.62
CA HIS A 330 16.68 -20.31 -43.89
C HIS A 330 16.66 -21.54 -42.97
N PRO A 331 17.59 -21.65 -41.99
CA PRO A 331 17.80 -22.86 -41.20
C PRO A 331 16.58 -23.28 -40.37
N GLU A 332 15.79 -22.33 -39.89
CA GLU A 332 14.57 -22.64 -39.11
C GLU A 332 13.48 -23.26 -40.00
N SER A 333 13.29 -22.71 -41.18
CA SER A 333 12.35 -23.25 -42.16
C SER A 333 12.73 -24.66 -42.64
N ASP A 334 14.01 -24.87 -42.93
CA ASP A 334 14.54 -26.17 -43.34
C ASP A 334 14.39 -27.22 -42.22
N SER A 335 14.75 -26.86 -40.97
CA SER A 335 14.56 -27.75 -39.82
C SER A 335 13.10 -28.09 -39.57
N PHE A 336 12.18 -27.11 -39.73
CA PHE A 336 10.76 -27.35 -39.52
C PHE A 336 10.19 -28.30 -40.58
N PHE A 337 10.48 -28.08 -41.85
CA PHE A 337 10.00 -28.94 -42.92
C PHE A 337 10.65 -30.31 -42.92
N GLY A 338 11.90 -30.44 -42.44
CA GLY A 338 12.53 -31.72 -42.16
C GLY A 338 11.81 -32.54 -41.12
N LYS A 339 11.47 -31.90 -39.97
CA LYS A 339 10.67 -32.51 -38.91
C LYS A 339 9.26 -32.89 -39.37
N MET A 340 8.64 -32.04 -40.17
CA MET A 340 7.32 -32.35 -40.75
C MET A 340 7.32 -33.59 -41.62
N LYS A 341 8.36 -33.78 -42.47
CA LYS A 341 8.50 -35.01 -43.24
C LYS A 341 8.60 -36.23 -42.37
N SER A 342 9.45 -36.21 -41.34
CA SER A 342 9.63 -37.35 -40.42
C SER A 342 8.40 -37.65 -39.54
N PHE A 343 7.43 -36.73 -39.48
CA PHE A 343 6.17 -36.95 -38.75
C PHE A 343 5.13 -37.71 -39.59
N PHE A 344 5.22 -37.61 -40.91
CA PHE A 344 4.30 -38.27 -41.84
C PHE A 344 4.87 -39.55 -42.51
N GLU A 345 6.16 -39.83 -42.33
CA GLU A 345 6.80 -41.10 -42.62
C GLU A 345 6.75 -42.06 -41.40
#